data_20644f11c4e092a7a2e5571def225470
#
_entry.id   20644f11c4e092a7a2e5571def225470
#
_cell.length_a   1.000
_cell.length_b   1.000
_cell.length_c   1.000
_cell.angle_alpha   90.00
_cell.angle_beta   90.00
_cell.angle_gamma   90.00
#
_symmetry.space_group_name_H-M   'P 1'
#
loop_
_entity.id
_entity.type
_entity.pdbx_description
1 polymer ?
#
loop_
_entity_poly.entity_id
_entity_poly.type
_entity_poly.pdbx_seq_one_letter_code
_entity_poly.pdbx_strand_id
1 'polypeptide(L)'
;MKRLLWLAVFTTQFAVAQKLKKADKVILTNLQTHIGYLADDKLEGRRAGTAGEKLAYEYISSEFAKAGLTPKGDNGNFIQEFEVNEGKQVNPSSHLIINGFDLDVDKEYFPFIFSPNGSVEAAPSISLRESGTVWFWDLKEKLEENKNNPHFDLTDAIKAKVSDVAAKGATALIIYNTSSITDGLKFE
;
A
#
# COMPACT_ATOMS: atom_id res chain seq x y z
N MET A 1 -72.58 12.09 28.45
CA MET A 1 -71.24 11.53 28.47
C MET A 1 -71.04 10.81 27.13
N LYS A 2 -70.36 11.45 26.17
CA LYS A 2 -70.14 10.91 24.82
C LYS A 2 -68.79 10.22 24.80
N ARG A 3 -68.78 8.89 24.61
CA ARG A 3 -67.54 8.08 24.42
C ARG A 3 -67.12 8.18 22.98
N LEU A 4 -66.03 8.86 22.71
CA LEU A 4 -65.38 8.92 21.40
C LEU A 4 -64.55 7.62 21.19
N LEU A 5 -64.99 6.78 20.24
CA LEU A 5 -64.24 5.60 19.79
C LEU A 5 -63.20 6.06 18.77
N TRP A 6 -61.93 5.98 19.13
CA TRP A 6 -60.83 6.15 18.18
C TRP A 6 -60.61 4.82 17.44
N LEU A 7 -60.97 4.80 16.16
CA LEU A 7 -60.66 3.69 15.27
C LEU A 7 -59.25 3.92 14.73
N ALA A 8 -58.27 3.22 15.27
CA ALA A 8 -56.89 3.20 14.71
C ALA A 8 -56.89 2.30 13.47
N VAL A 9 -56.87 2.94 12.30
CA VAL A 9 -56.66 2.24 11.02
C VAL A 9 -55.18 1.92 10.90
N PHE A 10 -54.78 0.70 11.20
CA PHE A 10 -53.47 0.15 10.92
C PHE A 10 -53.39 -0.14 9.40
N THR A 11 -52.81 0.80 8.64
CA THR A 11 -52.44 0.53 7.24
C THR A 11 -51.18 -0.34 7.24
N THR A 12 -51.35 -1.64 7.18
CA THR A 12 -50.27 -2.59 6.86
C THR A 12 -49.82 -2.33 5.42
N GLN A 13 -48.70 -1.67 5.25
CA GLN A 13 -48.02 -1.59 3.97
C GLN A 13 -47.50 -2.99 3.62
N PHE A 14 -48.20 -3.68 2.74
CA PHE A 14 -47.66 -4.87 2.10
C PHE A 14 -46.50 -4.43 1.20
N ALA A 15 -45.27 -4.61 1.65
CA ALA A 15 -44.09 -4.53 0.80
C ALA A 15 -44.20 -5.66 -0.22
N VAL A 16 -44.73 -5.35 -1.39
CA VAL A 16 -44.77 -6.27 -2.53
C VAL A 16 -43.34 -6.41 -3.02
N ALA A 17 -42.62 -7.40 -2.52
CA ALA A 17 -41.31 -7.78 -3.08
C ALA A 17 -41.56 -8.12 -4.56
N GLN A 18 -41.14 -7.24 -5.46
CA GLN A 18 -41.25 -7.47 -6.89
C GLN A 18 -40.55 -8.77 -7.24
N LYS A 19 -41.29 -9.76 -7.70
CA LYS A 19 -40.68 -10.99 -8.23
C LYS A 19 -39.85 -10.62 -9.46
N LEU A 20 -38.55 -10.91 -9.39
CA LEU A 20 -37.60 -10.72 -10.49
C LEU A 20 -38.17 -11.41 -11.75
N LYS A 21 -38.16 -10.70 -12.88
CA LYS A 21 -38.52 -11.28 -14.19
C LYS A 21 -37.51 -12.39 -14.54
N LYS A 22 -37.91 -13.31 -15.42
CA LYS A 22 -37.01 -14.42 -15.82
C LYS A 22 -35.67 -13.93 -16.37
N ALA A 23 -35.66 -12.84 -17.15
CA ALA A 23 -34.44 -12.21 -17.66
C ALA A 23 -33.55 -11.69 -16.52
N ASP A 24 -34.14 -11.00 -15.52
CA ASP A 24 -33.39 -10.45 -14.39
C ASP A 24 -32.76 -11.55 -13.53
N LYS A 25 -33.41 -12.71 -13.41
CA LYS A 25 -32.86 -13.87 -12.72
C LYS A 25 -31.64 -14.42 -13.42
N VAL A 26 -31.62 -14.48 -14.74
CA VAL A 26 -30.49 -14.91 -15.53
C VAL A 26 -29.28 -13.95 -15.32
N ILE A 27 -29.55 -12.64 -15.39
CA ILE A 27 -28.54 -11.61 -15.13
C ILE A 27 -27.98 -11.76 -13.71
N LEU A 28 -28.84 -11.92 -12.71
CA LEU A 28 -28.43 -12.10 -11.33
C LEU A 28 -27.53 -13.34 -11.15
N THR A 29 -27.92 -14.47 -11.76
CA THR A 29 -27.14 -15.71 -11.69
C THR A 29 -25.77 -15.53 -12.34
N ASN A 30 -25.72 -14.88 -13.52
CA ASN A 30 -24.45 -14.60 -14.20
C ASN A 30 -23.53 -13.69 -13.35
N LEU A 31 -24.12 -12.61 -12.79
CA LEU A 31 -23.37 -11.72 -11.89
C LEU A 31 -22.83 -12.47 -10.67
N GLN A 32 -23.63 -13.30 -10.02
CA GLN A 32 -23.20 -14.11 -8.89
C GLN A 32 -22.05 -15.06 -9.27
N THR A 33 -22.11 -15.66 -10.47
CA THR A 33 -21.05 -16.53 -10.99
C THR A 33 -19.76 -15.75 -11.21
N HIS A 34 -19.84 -14.59 -11.87
CA HIS A 34 -18.65 -13.78 -12.16
C HIS A 34 -18.02 -13.20 -10.89
N ILE A 35 -18.85 -12.65 -10.00
CA ILE A 35 -18.38 -12.10 -8.72
C ILE A 35 -17.80 -13.22 -7.86
N GLY A 36 -18.47 -14.36 -7.76
CA GLY A 36 -18.01 -15.50 -6.97
C GLY A 36 -16.65 -16.02 -7.44
N TYR A 37 -16.44 -16.14 -8.75
CA TYR A 37 -15.16 -16.56 -9.29
C TYR A 37 -14.06 -15.51 -9.02
N LEU A 38 -14.34 -14.23 -9.36
CA LEU A 38 -13.34 -13.17 -9.25
C LEU A 38 -13.02 -12.79 -7.80
N ALA A 39 -13.89 -13.05 -6.84
CA ALA A 39 -13.68 -12.81 -5.42
C ALA A 39 -13.19 -14.05 -4.65
N ASP A 40 -12.96 -15.18 -5.33
CA ASP A 40 -12.49 -16.42 -4.71
C ASP A 40 -11.06 -16.26 -4.17
N ASP A 41 -10.80 -16.80 -2.99
CA ASP A 41 -9.49 -16.74 -2.30
C ASP A 41 -8.34 -17.32 -3.14
N LYS A 42 -8.64 -18.26 -4.05
CA LYS A 42 -7.62 -18.82 -4.96
C LYS A 42 -7.00 -17.81 -5.92
N LEU A 43 -7.62 -16.64 -6.09
CA LEU A 43 -7.07 -15.55 -6.89
C LEU A 43 -6.19 -14.59 -6.04
N GLU A 44 -5.99 -14.84 -4.74
CA GLU A 44 -5.05 -14.13 -3.86
C GLU A 44 -5.12 -12.60 -3.98
N GLY A 45 -6.33 -12.05 -4.14
CA GLY A 45 -6.56 -10.61 -4.33
C GLY A 45 -6.21 -10.07 -5.72
N ARG A 46 -5.74 -10.89 -6.66
CA ARG A 46 -5.46 -10.51 -8.07
C ARG A 46 -4.45 -9.38 -8.21
N ARG A 47 -3.45 -9.37 -7.33
CA ARG A 47 -2.38 -8.37 -7.43
C ARG A 47 -1.69 -8.47 -8.80
N ALA A 48 -1.38 -7.33 -9.41
CA ALA A 48 -0.67 -7.26 -10.69
C ALA A 48 0.65 -8.06 -10.64
N GLY A 49 0.95 -8.80 -11.72
CA GLY A 49 2.13 -9.66 -11.83
C GLY A 49 2.02 -11.02 -11.12
N THR A 50 0.91 -11.34 -10.46
CA THR A 50 0.74 -12.61 -9.73
C THR A 50 -0.03 -13.67 -10.50
N ALA A 51 0.04 -14.92 -10.02
CA ALA A 51 -0.77 -16.03 -10.55
C ALA A 51 -2.28 -15.74 -10.42
N GLY A 52 -2.70 -15.04 -9.37
CA GLY A 52 -4.09 -14.64 -9.15
C GLY A 52 -4.60 -13.66 -10.19
N GLU A 53 -3.79 -12.68 -10.60
CA GLU A 53 -4.12 -11.82 -11.74
C GLU A 53 -4.25 -12.63 -13.02
N LYS A 54 -3.31 -13.55 -13.27
CA LYS A 54 -3.36 -14.41 -14.46
C LYS A 54 -4.66 -15.19 -14.54
N LEU A 55 -5.07 -15.84 -13.48
CA LEU A 55 -6.36 -16.55 -13.41
C LEU A 55 -7.54 -15.61 -13.68
N ALA A 56 -7.49 -14.38 -13.19
CA ALA A 56 -8.54 -13.39 -13.40
C ALA A 56 -8.65 -12.96 -14.87
N TYR A 57 -7.55 -12.58 -15.51
CA TYR A 57 -7.62 -12.13 -16.90
C TYR A 57 -7.92 -13.27 -17.87
N GLU A 58 -7.46 -14.50 -17.61
CA GLU A 58 -7.84 -15.67 -18.41
C GLU A 58 -9.34 -15.94 -18.33
N TYR A 59 -9.91 -15.86 -17.14
CA TYR A 59 -11.35 -15.96 -16.94
C TYR A 59 -12.11 -14.86 -17.70
N ILE A 60 -11.74 -13.61 -17.54
CA ILE A 60 -12.40 -12.46 -18.21
C ILE A 60 -12.29 -12.60 -19.74
N SER A 61 -11.11 -12.96 -20.24
CA SER A 61 -10.90 -13.18 -21.68
C SER A 61 -11.80 -14.29 -22.24
N SER A 62 -11.96 -15.38 -21.50
CA SER A 62 -12.89 -16.46 -21.83
C SER A 62 -14.34 -15.98 -21.90
N GLU A 63 -14.79 -15.19 -20.94
CA GLU A 63 -16.16 -14.64 -20.92
C GLU A 63 -16.39 -13.64 -22.08
N PHE A 64 -15.40 -12.81 -22.40
CA PHE A 64 -15.46 -11.92 -23.56
C PHE A 64 -15.56 -12.68 -24.87
N ALA A 65 -14.82 -13.77 -25.04
CA ALA A 65 -14.91 -14.63 -26.19
C ALA A 65 -16.29 -15.30 -26.30
N LYS A 66 -16.85 -15.80 -25.19
CA LYS A 66 -18.22 -16.36 -25.15
C LYS A 66 -19.29 -15.33 -25.50
N ALA A 67 -19.07 -14.06 -25.13
CA ALA A 67 -19.95 -12.95 -25.48
C ALA A 67 -19.82 -12.50 -26.95
N GLY A 68 -18.92 -13.08 -27.72
CA GLY A 68 -18.69 -12.75 -29.14
C GLY A 68 -17.94 -11.45 -29.36
N LEU A 69 -17.21 -10.95 -28.36
CA LEU A 69 -16.40 -9.74 -28.51
C LEU A 69 -15.17 -10.04 -29.39
N THR A 70 -14.76 -9.05 -30.16
CA THR A 70 -13.54 -9.13 -30.94
C THR A 70 -12.35 -8.63 -30.12
N PRO A 71 -11.28 -9.43 -29.95
CA PRO A 71 -10.11 -9.00 -29.20
C PRO A 71 -9.40 -7.83 -29.89
N LYS A 72 -8.90 -6.87 -29.10
CA LYS A 72 -8.21 -5.66 -29.52
C LYS A 72 -6.96 -5.37 -28.69
N GLY A 73 -6.56 -6.29 -27.84
CA GLY A 73 -5.31 -6.21 -27.09
C GLY A 73 -4.10 -6.57 -27.93
N ASP A 74 -2.97 -6.78 -27.28
CA ASP A 74 -1.71 -7.09 -27.93
C ASP A 74 -1.77 -8.45 -28.62
N ASN A 75 -1.09 -8.57 -29.76
CA ASN A 75 -1.04 -9.79 -30.55
C ASN A 75 -2.42 -10.39 -30.91
N GLY A 76 -3.48 -9.58 -30.96
CA GLY A 76 -4.82 -10.00 -31.31
C GLY A 76 -5.55 -10.77 -30.22
N ASN A 77 -5.18 -10.61 -28.97
CA ASN A 77 -5.88 -11.15 -27.80
C ASN A 77 -6.68 -10.07 -27.04
N PHE A 78 -7.21 -10.37 -25.85
CA PHE A 78 -7.94 -9.42 -24.99
C PHE A 78 -7.04 -8.71 -23.97
N ILE A 79 -5.73 -8.97 -23.97
CA ILE A 79 -4.79 -8.51 -22.97
C ILE A 79 -3.91 -7.42 -23.57
N GLN A 80 -3.63 -6.39 -22.79
CA GLN A 80 -2.61 -5.40 -23.06
C GLN A 80 -1.59 -5.46 -21.92
N GLU A 81 -0.35 -5.80 -22.26
CA GLU A 81 0.73 -5.90 -21.29
C GLU A 81 1.28 -4.52 -20.95
N PHE A 82 1.65 -4.30 -19.69
CA PHE A 82 2.31 -3.10 -19.23
C PHE A 82 3.26 -3.43 -18.08
N GLU A 83 4.29 -2.61 -17.93
CA GLU A 83 5.24 -2.76 -16.84
C GLU A 83 4.66 -2.19 -15.55
N VAL A 84 4.73 -2.96 -14.48
CA VAL A 84 4.40 -2.53 -13.12
C VAL A 84 5.69 -2.33 -12.35
N ASN A 85 5.95 -1.10 -11.93
CA ASN A 85 7.04 -0.82 -11.02
C ASN A 85 6.58 -1.12 -9.57
N GLU A 86 7.02 -2.23 -9.02
CA GLU A 86 6.69 -2.64 -7.64
C GLU A 86 7.51 -1.89 -6.57
N GLY A 87 8.24 -0.87 -6.97
CA GLY A 87 9.08 -0.10 -6.09
C GLY A 87 10.50 -0.66 -5.98
N LYS A 88 11.20 -0.22 -4.94
CA LYS A 88 12.56 -0.71 -4.65
C LYS A 88 12.49 -1.85 -3.65
N GLN A 89 13.39 -2.79 -3.80
CA GLN A 89 13.63 -3.85 -2.82
C GLN A 89 15.00 -3.65 -2.18
N VAL A 90 15.15 -4.09 -0.95
CA VAL A 90 16.46 -4.15 -0.32
C VAL A 90 17.28 -5.22 -1.04
N ASN A 91 18.44 -4.85 -1.57
CA ASN A 91 19.32 -5.81 -2.22
C ASN A 91 19.80 -6.83 -1.16
N PRO A 92 19.83 -8.14 -1.46
CA PRO A 92 20.36 -9.15 -0.54
C PRO A 92 21.82 -8.91 -0.08
N SER A 93 22.57 -8.12 -0.83
CA SER A 93 23.93 -7.69 -0.43
C SER A 93 23.96 -6.42 0.42
N SER A 94 22.79 -5.81 0.71
CA SER A 94 22.74 -4.64 1.58
C SER A 94 23.00 -5.04 3.02
N HIS A 95 23.94 -4.36 3.66
CA HIS A 95 24.28 -4.56 5.06
C HIS A 95 24.69 -3.24 5.71
N LEU A 96 24.57 -3.18 7.02
CA LEU A 96 25.04 -2.07 7.84
C LEU A 96 25.87 -2.64 8.99
N ILE A 97 27.16 -2.36 8.96
CA ILE A 97 28.09 -2.77 10.01
C ILE A 97 28.45 -1.55 10.87
N ILE A 98 28.18 -1.60 12.16
CA ILE A 98 28.55 -0.55 13.12
C ILE A 98 29.47 -1.16 14.20
N ASN A 99 30.66 -0.64 14.33
CA ASN A 99 31.69 -1.13 15.30
C ASN A 99 31.95 -2.64 15.21
N GLY A 100 31.88 -3.20 13.99
CA GLY A 100 32.11 -4.63 13.74
C GLY A 100 30.86 -5.51 13.95
N PHE A 101 29.72 -4.95 14.33
CA PHE A 101 28.44 -5.65 14.41
C PHE A 101 27.66 -5.46 13.12
N ASP A 102 27.35 -6.56 12.44
CA ASP A 102 26.48 -6.56 11.26
C ASP A 102 25.03 -6.60 11.73
N LEU A 103 24.24 -5.60 11.35
CA LEU A 103 22.87 -5.41 11.78
C LEU A 103 21.90 -6.09 10.82
N ASP A 104 20.89 -6.75 11.37
CA ASP A 104 19.84 -7.44 10.60
C ASP A 104 18.91 -6.43 9.91
N VAL A 105 18.76 -6.57 8.60
CA VAL A 105 17.76 -5.81 7.81
C VAL A 105 16.35 -6.13 8.32
N ASP A 106 15.49 -5.14 8.35
CA ASP A 106 14.09 -5.17 8.79
C ASP A 106 13.86 -5.47 10.28
N LYS A 107 14.92 -5.81 11.03
CA LYS A 107 14.85 -5.97 12.48
C LYS A 107 15.55 -4.86 13.24
N GLU A 108 16.76 -4.52 12.81
CA GLU A 108 17.63 -3.57 13.50
C GLU A 108 17.82 -2.30 12.68
N TYR A 109 17.72 -2.39 11.35
CA TYR A 109 17.70 -1.24 10.47
C TYR A 109 16.95 -1.54 9.18
N PHE A 110 16.61 -0.49 8.43
CA PHE A 110 16.18 -0.58 7.04
C PHE A 110 16.65 0.66 6.25
N PRO A 111 16.99 0.50 4.96
CA PRO A 111 17.21 1.63 4.09
C PRO A 111 15.87 2.25 3.68
N PHE A 112 15.79 3.57 3.58
CA PHE A 112 14.60 4.20 3.01
C PHE A 112 14.50 3.92 1.51
N ILE A 113 13.28 3.77 0.98
CA ILE A 113 13.01 3.49 -0.44
C ILE A 113 13.64 4.53 -1.39
N PHE A 114 13.86 5.75 -0.93
CA PHE A 114 14.52 6.80 -1.69
C PHE A 114 16.05 6.80 -1.53
N SER A 115 16.63 5.89 -0.77
CA SER A 115 18.09 5.76 -0.68
C SER A 115 18.67 5.30 -2.01
N PRO A 116 19.75 5.93 -2.50
CA PRO A 116 20.46 5.47 -3.69
C PRO A 116 21.25 4.19 -3.39
N ASN A 117 21.58 3.43 -4.44
CA ASN A 117 22.56 2.36 -4.33
C ASN A 117 23.95 2.97 -4.13
N GLY A 118 24.71 2.41 -3.22
CA GLY A 118 26.06 2.87 -2.92
C GLY A 118 26.62 2.17 -1.69
N SER A 119 27.88 2.46 -1.39
CA SER A 119 28.56 2.02 -0.17
C SER A 119 29.30 3.18 0.45
N VAL A 120 29.33 3.21 1.78
CA VAL A 120 30.08 4.20 2.57
C VAL A 120 30.83 3.47 3.65
N GLU A 121 32.12 3.72 3.75
CA GLU A 121 32.95 3.29 4.86
C GLU A 121 33.53 4.53 5.54
N ALA A 122 33.29 4.69 6.82
CA ALA A 122 33.72 5.87 7.58
C ALA A 122 33.85 5.54 9.06
N ALA A 123 34.65 6.35 9.77
CA ALA A 123 34.67 6.39 11.22
C ALA A 123 34.02 7.68 11.73
N PRO A 124 32.68 7.80 11.66
CA PRO A 124 32.00 9.04 11.95
C PRO A 124 31.91 9.33 13.45
N SER A 125 31.77 10.60 13.77
CA SER A 125 31.34 11.05 15.10
C SER A 125 29.86 11.51 15.05
N ILE A 126 29.08 11.15 16.07
CA ILE A 126 27.66 11.51 16.14
C ILE A 126 27.42 13.03 16.06
N SER A 127 28.36 13.82 16.55
CA SER A 127 28.27 15.29 16.54
C SER A 127 28.84 15.96 15.29
N LEU A 128 29.59 15.21 14.45
CA LEU A 128 30.23 15.78 13.27
C LEU A 128 29.21 16.08 12.17
N ARG A 129 29.32 17.26 11.58
CA ARG A 129 28.45 17.78 10.52
C ARG A 129 29.27 18.41 9.39
N GLU A 130 30.30 17.71 8.94
CA GLU A 130 31.17 18.16 7.87
C GLU A 130 30.81 17.51 6.54
N SER A 131 31.10 18.20 5.46
CA SER A 131 30.99 17.63 4.10
C SER A 131 31.89 16.41 3.96
N GLY A 132 31.43 15.39 3.24
CA GLY A 132 32.17 14.14 3.06
C GLY A 132 32.06 13.16 4.24
N THR A 133 31.25 13.45 5.25
CA THR A 133 31.06 12.56 6.41
C THR A 133 29.67 11.97 6.51
N VAL A 134 29.54 10.90 7.31
CA VAL A 134 28.23 10.34 7.68
C VAL A 134 27.62 11.17 8.81
N TRP A 135 26.40 11.58 8.63
CA TRP A 135 25.68 12.36 9.64
C TRP A 135 24.65 11.48 10.37
N PHE A 136 24.37 11.88 11.62
CA PHE A 136 23.40 11.23 12.47
C PHE A 136 22.27 12.18 12.82
N TRP A 137 21.04 11.70 12.84
CA TRP A 137 19.89 12.47 13.25
C TRP A 137 19.00 11.68 14.20
N ASP A 138 18.87 12.18 15.42
CA ASP A 138 17.90 11.67 16.39
C ASP A 138 16.53 12.29 16.13
N LEU A 139 15.54 11.44 15.99
CA LEU A 139 14.15 11.87 15.78
C LEU A 139 13.48 12.41 17.04
N LYS A 140 14.11 12.23 18.21
CA LYS A 140 13.50 12.55 19.52
C LYS A 140 12.89 13.94 19.56
N GLU A 141 13.66 14.98 19.28
CA GLU A 141 13.19 16.36 19.32
C GLU A 141 12.01 16.57 18.36
N LYS A 142 12.12 16.05 17.14
CA LYS A 142 11.10 16.19 16.12
C LYS A 142 9.80 15.50 16.47
N LEU A 143 9.86 14.33 17.10
CA LEU A 143 8.70 13.59 17.56
C LEU A 143 8.05 14.27 18.77
N GLU A 144 8.85 14.75 19.73
CA GLU A 144 8.34 15.43 20.91
C GLU A 144 7.64 16.75 20.56
N GLU A 145 8.21 17.55 19.66
CA GLU A 145 7.60 18.79 19.15
C GLU A 145 6.24 18.56 18.50
N ASN A 146 6.08 17.44 17.80
CA ASN A 146 4.91 17.16 16.98
C ASN A 146 3.95 16.11 17.57
N LYS A 147 4.17 15.63 18.78
CA LYS A 147 3.37 14.57 19.42
C LYS A 147 1.86 14.79 19.44
N ASN A 148 1.43 16.04 19.41
CA ASN A 148 0.02 16.44 19.43
C ASN A 148 -0.45 17.02 18.09
N ASN A 149 0.35 16.97 17.04
CA ASN A 149 0.03 17.49 15.72
C ASN A 149 -0.46 16.37 14.79
N PRO A 150 -1.78 16.24 14.56
CA PRO A 150 -2.31 15.16 13.73
C PRO A 150 -1.99 15.29 12.23
N HIS A 151 -1.45 16.43 11.82
CA HIS A 151 -1.07 16.72 10.43
C HIS A 151 0.43 16.60 10.20
N PHE A 152 1.19 16.19 11.21
CA PHE A 152 2.63 16.02 11.06
C PHE A 152 2.93 14.73 10.29
N ASP A 153 3.62 14.88 9.17
CA ASP A 153 4.12 13.76 8.38
C ASP A 153 5.63 13.60 8.64
N LEU A 154 5.98 12.51 9.32
CA LEU A 154 7.38 12.22 9.65
C LEU A 154 8.17 11.85 8.39
N THR A 155 7.55 11.17 7.43
CA THR A 155 8.23 10.78 6.18
C THR A 155 8.62 12.01 5.37
N ASP A 156 7.74 13.00 5.28
CA ASP A 156 8.05 14.25 4.60
C ASP A 156 9.12 15.07 5.34
N ALA A 157 9.08 15.07 6.67
CA ALA A 157 10.14 15.70 7.47
C ALA A 157 11.51 15.02 7.24
N ILE A 158 11.53 13.69 7.11
CA ILE A 158 12.75 12.93 6.79
C ILE A 158 13.25 13.27 5.39
N LYS A 159 12.39 13.29 4.36
CA LYS A 159 12.76 13.67 3.00
C LYS A 159 13.37 15.07 2.94
N ALA A 160 12.74 16.03 3.62
CA ALA A 160 13.27 17.39 3.72
C ALA A 160 14.66 17.43 4.39
N LYS A 161 14.82 16.67 5.47
CA LYS A 161 16.11 16.55 6.16
C LYS A 161 17.19 15.91 5.30
N VAL A 162 16.87 14.83 4.59
CA VAL A 162 17.78 14.17 3.66
C VAL A 162 18.25 15.14 2.57
N SER A 163 17.32 15.90 1.99
CA SER A 163 17.65 16.91 0.97
C SER A 163 18.57 18.00 1.53
N ASP A 164 18.32 18.49 2.74
CA ASP A 164 19.17 19.50 3.39
C ASP A 164 20.58 18.98 3.65
N VAL A 165 20.72 17.78 4.23
CA VAL A 165 22.03 17.22 4.57
C VAL A 165 22.81 16.81 3.32
N ALA A 166 22.14 16.32 2.29
CA ALA A 166 22.76 16.02 0.99
C ALA A 166 23.33 17.28 0.33
N ALA A 167 22.56 18.40 0.34
CA ALA A 167 23.02 19.69 -0.17
C ALA A 167 24.25 20.22 0.59
N LYS A 168 24.42 19.84 1.86
CA LYS A 168 25.57 20.19 2.69
C LYS A 168 26.75 19.20 2.56
N GLY A 169 26.60 18.19 1.68
CA GLY A 169 27.67 17.26 1.33
C GLY A 169 27.81 16.06 2.26
N ALA A 170 26.80 15.72 3.06
CA ALA A 170 26.82 14.46 3.80
C ALA A 170 26.88 13.26 2.84
N THR A 171 27.68 12.25 3.15
CA THR A 171 27.80 11.02 2.36
C THR A 171 26.70 10.01 2.68
N ALA A 172 26.21 10.03 3.90
CA ALA A 172 25.06 9.27 4.35
C ALA A 172 24.39 9.96 5.55
N LEU A 173 23.14 9.63 5.81
CA LEU A 173 22.41 10.03 7.00
C LEU A 173 21.89 8.79 7.71
N ILE A 174 22.32 8.58 8.94
CA ILE A 174 21.78 7.55 9.83
C ILE A 174 20.74 8.21 10.74
N ILE A 175 19.53 7.71 10.68
CA ILE A 175 18.38 8.19 11.45
C ILE A 175 18.10 7.18 12.56
N TYR A 176 17.89 7.66 13.77
CA TYR A 176 17.58 6.83 14.92
C TYR A 176 16.63 7.55 15.86
N ASN A 177 16.02 6.82 16.79
CA ASN A 177 15.02 7.36 17.70
C ASN A 177 15.36 6.98 19.15
N THR A 178 15.71 7.95 19.96
CA THR A 178 15.94 7.76 21.41
C THR A 178 14.75 8.20 22.27
N SER A 179 13.64 8.63 21.65
CA SER A 179 12.43 8.99 22.39
C SER A 179 11.63 7.76 22.81
N SER A 180 10.66 7.97 23.70
CA SER A 180 9.64 6.97 24.04
C SER A 180 8.47 6.94 23.04
N ILE A 181 8.47 7.84 22.05
CA ILE A 181 7.42 7.94 21.03
C ILE A 181 7.80 7.01 19.87
N THR A 182 6.91 6.07 19.54
CA THR A 182 7.09 5.22 18.36
C THR A 182 6.99 6.04 17.09
N ASP A 183 7.98 5.90 16.19
CA ASP A 183 8.00 6.62 14.92
C ASP A 183 7.16 5.94 13.83
N GLY A 184 6.85 4.66 13.97
CA GLY A 184 6.03 3.90 13.00
C GLY A 184 6.72 3.64 11.66
N LEU A 185 8.01 3.96 11.54
CA LEU A 185 8.75 3.79 10.31
C LEU A 185 9.05 2.32 10.03
N LYS A 186 8.95 1.95 8.77
CA LYS A 186 9.31 0.62 8.27
C LYS A 186 9.69 0.72 6.79
N PHE A 187 10.34 -0.31 6.27
CA PHE A 187 10.54 -0.41 4.82
C PHE A 187 9.20 -0.72 4.14
N GLU A 188 8.76 0.15 3.24
CA GLU A 188 7.54 0.01 2.41
C GLU A 188 7.86 0.28 0.96
#